data_51c6bdc12762d76daa457d9c843a35d0
#
_entry.id   51c6bdc12762d76daa457d9c843a35d0
#
_cell.length_a   1.000
_cell.length_b   1.000
_cell.length_c   1.000
_cell.angle_alpha   90.00
_cell.angle_beta   90.00
_cell.angle_gamma   90.00
#
_symmetry.space_group_name_H-M   'P 1'
#
loop_
_entity.id
_entity.type
_entity.pdbx_description
1 polymer ?
#
loop_
_entity_poly.entity_id
_entity_poly.type
_entity_poly.pdbx_seq_one_letter_code
_entity_poly.pdbx_strand_id
1 'polypeptide(L)'
;MVALAQAARAPDFPAEIVLVLSSRPEAKGLERAREMGLAIAAVDHKIHAGRADFEGVVQRLLELHRVELVCLAGFMRLLTPGFVNFWRGRMINIHPALLPAYKGLHTHARALADGALEHGCTVHYVTPGMDEGPVIVQASVPVLAGDTEAMLAARVLAQEHRIYPEALALVASGRSHTLLS
;
A
#
# COMPACT_ATOMS: atom_id res chain seq x y z
N MET A 1 -0.66 -0.95 -7.35
CA MET A 1 -2.01 -0.95 -7.92
C MET A 1 -2.14 -2.03 -9.01
N VAL A 2 -1.40 -1.98 -10.14
CA VAL A 2 -1.57 -2.92 -11.27
C VAL A 2 -1.52 -4.40 -10.83
N ALA A 3 -0.55 -4.80 -10.01
CA ALA A 3 -0.43 -6.17 -9.51
C ALA A 3 -1.68 -6.65 -8.75
N LEU A 4 -2.27 -5.79 -7.91
CA LEU A 4 -3.53 -6.08 -7.20
C LEU A 4 -4.69 -6.24 -8.18
N ALA A 5 -4.81 -5.32 -9.14
CA ALA A 5 -5.87 -5.36 -10.14
C ALA A 5 -5.78 -6.57 -11.07
N GLN A 6 -4.58 -7.02 -11.40
CA GLN A 6 -4.37 -8.23 -12.18
C GLN A 6 -4.74 -9.49 -11.39
N ALA A 7 -4.31 -9.58 -10.14
CA ALA A 7 -4.65 -10.70 -9.26
C ALA A 7 -6.16 -10.81 -9.01
N ALA A 8 -6.84 -9.69 -8.78
CA ALA A 8 -8.28 -9.66 -8.55
C ALA A 8 -9.15 -10.07 -9.75
N ARG A 9 -8.54 -10.29 -10.94
CA ARG A 9 -9.25 -10.85 -12.11
C ARG A 9 -9.37 -12.37 -12.09
N ALA A 10 -8.59 -13.03 -11.23
CA ALA A 10 -8.70 -14.49 -11.11
C ALA A 10 -10.05 -14.87 -10.49
N PRO A 11 -10.75 -15.88 -11.04
CA PRO A 11 -12.11 -16.23 -10.58
C PRO A 11 -12.19 -16.60 -9.10
N ASP A 12 -11.12 -17.18 -8.56
CA ASP A 12 -11.05 -17.63 -7.17
C ASP A 12 -10.39 -16.60 -6.23
N PHE A 13 -10.11 -15.39 -6.72
CA PHE A 13 -9.51 -14.36 -5.87
C PHE A 13 -10.58 -13.77 -4.92
N PRO A 14 -10.33 -13.69 -3.59
CA PRO A 14 -11.36 -13.38 -2.61
C PRO A 14 -11.72 -11.88 -2.50
N ALA A 15 -11.31 -11.07 -3.47
CA ALA A 15 -11.58 -9.63 -3.50
C ALA A 15 -11.69 -9.12 -4.94
N GLU A 16 -12.48 -8.06 -5.13
CA GLU A 16 -12.55 -7.30 -6.37
C GLU A 16 -12.09 -5.85 -6.17
N ILE A 17 -11.59 -5.23 -7.22
CA ILE A 17 -11.21 -3.81 -7.18
C ILE A 17 -12.40 -2.96 -7.63
N VAL A 18 -13.09 -2.37 -6.68
CA VAL A 18 -14.29 -1.54 -6.93
C VAL A 18 -13.96 -0.07 -7.20
N LEU A 19 -12.78 0.40 -6.79
CA LEU A 19 -12.35 1.79 -7.00
C LEU A 19 -10.82 1.89 -6.96
N VAL A 20 -10.27 2.69 -7.86
CA VAL A 20 -8.89 3.19 -7.78
C VAL A 20 -8.94 4.70 -7.55
N LEU A 21 -8.47 5.14 -6.38
CA LEU A 21 -8.50 6.54 -5.97
C LEU A 21 -7.09 7.10 -5.85
N SER A 22 -6.86 8.31 -6.35
CA SER A 22 -5.61 9.02 -6.18
C SER A 22 -5.80 10.38 -5.54
N SER A 23 -4.83 10.80 -4.72
CA SER A 23 -4.73 12.16 -4.18
C SER A 23 -4.13 13.17 -5.17
N ARG A 24 -3.81 12.72 -6.39
CA ARG A 24 -3.27 13.53 -7.49
C ARG A 24 -3.99 13.18 -8.78
N PRO A 25 -4.70 14.13 -9.40
CA PRO A 25 -5.45 13.90 -10.65
C PRO A 25 -4.59 13.40 -11.82
N GLU A 26 -3.33 13.83 -11.86
CA GLU A 26 -2.35 13.50 -12.90
C GLU A 26 -1.60 12.18 -12.66
N ALA A 27 -2.00 11.39 -11.66
CA ALA A 27 -1.31 10.16 -11.32
C ALA A 27 -1.43 9.11 -12.45
N LYS A 28 -0.30 8.64 -12.98
CA LYS A 28 -0.24 7.59 -14.02
C LYS A 28 -0.99 6.30 -13.63
N GLY A 29 -1.16 6.06 -12.34
CA GLY A 29 -1.94 4.95 -11.84
C GLY A 29 -3.42 5.01 -12.22
N LEU A 30 -4.01 6.22 -12.31
CA LEU A 30 -5.40 6.40 -12.75
C LEU A 30 -5.58 6.10 -14.24
N GLU A 31 -4.61 6.50 -15.08
CA GLU A 31 -4.61 6.18 -16.52
C GLU A 31 -4.60 4.66 -16.73
N ARG A 32 -3.66 3.97 -16.07
CA ARG A 32 -3.57 2.50 -16.12
C ARG A 32 -4.84 1.81 -15.58
N ALA A 33 -5.43 2.34 -14.52
CA ALA A 33 -6.69 1.79 -13.99
C ALA A 33 -7.83 1.94 -15.00
N ARG A 34 -7.92 3.09 -15.70
CA ARG A 34 -8.90 3.33 -16.75
C ARG A 34 -8.73 2.36 -17.93
N GLU A 35 -7.47 2.13 -18.37
CA GLU A 35 -7.15 1.14 -19.42
C GLU A 35 -7.55 -0.28 -19.02
N MET A 36 -7.53 -0.58 -17.72
CA MET A 36 -7.98 -1.87 -17.17
C MET A 36 -9.50 -1.95 -16.99
N GLY A 37 -10.27 -0.90 -17.31
CA GLY A 37 -11.72 -0.85 -17.15
C GLY A 37 -12.20 -0.66 -15.71
N LEU A 38 -11.32 -0.21 -14.79
CA LEU A 38 -11.67 0.00 -13.39
C LEU A 38 -12.30 1.37 -13.16
N ALA A 39 -13.20 1.47 -12.19
CA ALA A 39 -13.70 2.76 -11.73
C ALA A 39 -12.56 3.56 -11.09
N ILE A 40 -12.49 4.84 -11.42
CA ILE A 40 -11.43 5.74 -10.94
C ILE A 40 -12.02 6.99 -10.29
N ALA A 41 -11.32 7.52 -9.30
CA ALA A 41 -11.60 8.82 -8.71
C ALA A 41 -10.30 9.57 -8.41
N ALA A 42 -10.36 10.90 -8.47
CA ALA A 42 -9.26 11.76 -8.04
C ALA A 42 -9.78 12.80 -7.05
N VAL A 43 -9.08 12.94 -5.93
CA VAL A 43 -9.34 13.97 -4.92
C VAL A 43 -8.05 14.77 -4.78
N ASP A 44 -7.98 15.95 -5.40
CA ASP A 44 -6.75 16.75 -5.34
C ASP A 44 -6.57 17.30 -3.91
N HIS A 45 -5.59 16.76 -3.22
CA HIS A 45 -5.29 17.16 -1.85
C HIS A 45 -4.90 18.63 -1.70
N LYS A 46 -4.49 19.30 -2.79
CA LYS A 46 -4.03 20.70 -2.76
C LYS A 46 -5.17 21.70 -2.61
N ILE A 47 -6.39 21.32 -2.98
CA ILE A 47 -7.57 22.21 -2.93
C ILE A 47 -8.32 22.13 -1.60
N HIS A 48 -7.87 21.27 -0.70
CA HIS A 48 -8.49 21.06 0.60
C HIS A 48 -7.82 21.89 1.70
N ALA A 49 -8.61 22.41 2.65
CA ALA A 49 -8.12 23.22 3.76
C ALA A 49 -7.19 22.44 4.71
N GLY A 50 -7.28 21.11 4.70
CA GLY A 50 -6.44 20.24 5.53
C GLY A 50 -6.73 18.77 5.32
N ARG A 51 -6.00 17.93 6.07
CA ARG A 51 -6.11 16.47 5.94
C ARG A 51 -7.53 15.97 6.20
N ALA A 52 -8.18 16.46 7.26
CA ALA A 52 -9.53 16.02 7.63
C ALA A 52 -10.58 16.36 6.56
N ASP A 53 -10.47 17.51 5.91
CA ASP A 53 -11.34 17.90 4.81
C ASP A 53 -11.14 16.99 3.58
N PHE A 54 -9.88 16.77 3.19
CA PHE A 54 -9.51 15.81 2.15
C PHE A 54 -10.06 14.41 2.46
N GLU A 55 -9.78 13.89 3.65
CA GLU A 55 -10.21 12.56 4.09
C GLU A 55 -11.73 12.41 4.14
N GLY A 56 -12.46 13.47 4.48
CA GLY A 56 -13.92 13.50 4.44
C GLY A 56 -14.48 13.30 3.03
N VAL A 57 -13.81 13.82 2.00
CA VAL A 57 -14.18 13.57 0.59
C VAL A 57 -13.82 12.15 0.18
N VAL A 58 -12.62 11.69 0.54
CA VAL A 58 -12.18 10.32 0.29
C VAL A 58 -13.14 9.31 0.92
N GLN A 59 -13.52 9.52 2.18
CA GLN A 59 -14.45 8.66 2.92
C GLN A 59 -15.79 8.50 2.20
N ARG A 60 -16.39 9.60 1.75
CA ARG A 60 -17.66 9.55 1.00
C ARG A 60 -17.55 8.76 -0.31
N LEU A 61 -16.43 8.86 -1.02
CA LEU A 61 -16.18 8.08 -2.22
C LEU A 61 -16.02 6.58 -1.92
N LEU A 62 -15.30 6.24 -0.85
CA LEU A 62 -15.14 4.85 -0.42
C LEU A 62 -16.49 4.24 -0.04
N GLU A 63 -17.34 4.97 0.69
CA GLU A 63 -18.69 4.53 1.06
C GLU A 63 -19.60 4.39 -0.16
N LEU A 64 -19.58 5.35 -1.09
CA LEU A 64 -20.36 5.33 -2.33
C LEU A 64 -20.06 4.06 -3.16
N HIS A 65 -18.78 3.66 -3.21
CA HIS A 65 -18.33 2.46 -3.91
C HIS A 65 -18.38 1.20 -3.04
N ARG A 66 -18.94 1.27 -1.83
CA ARG A 66 -19.06 0.15 -0.88
C ARG A 66 -17.73 -0.56 -0.63
N VAL A 67 -16.67 0.24 -0.48
CA VAL A 67 -15.34 -0.30 -0.20
C VAL A 67 -15.33 -0.95 1.19
N GLU A 68 -14.88 -2.18 1.28
CA GLU A 68 -14.74 -2.91 2.53
C GLU A 68 -13.29 -2.92 3.04
N LEU A 69 -12.32 -2.85 2.12
CA LEU A 69 -10.90 -2.91 2.42
C LEU A 69 -10.13 -1.88 1.59
N VAL A 70 -9.20 -1.17 2.22
CA VAL A 70 -8.36 -0.15 1.57
C VAL A 70 -6.93 -0.66 1.42
N CYS A 71 -6.40 -0.63 0.20
CA CYS A 71 -5.01 -0.96 -0.11
C CYS A 71 -4.24 0.30 -0.48
N LEU A 72 -3.31 0.73 0.37
CA LEU A 72 -2.44 1.87 0.08
C LEU A 72 -1.27 1.41 -0.82
N ALA A 73 -1.12 2.03 -1.99
CA ALA A 73 -0.08 1.72 -2.97
C ALA A 73 0.61 3.02 -3.42
N GLY A 74 1.80 3.28 -2.89
CA GLY A 74 2.52 4.53 -3.17
C GLY A 74 1.83 5.78 -2.61
N PHE A 75 1.06 5.63 -1.55
CA PHE A 75 0.39 6.73 -0.87
C PHE A 75 1.35 7.35 0.16
N MET A 76 1.87 8.55 -0.13
CA MET A 76 2.94 9.21 0.62
C MET A 76 2.43 10.31 1.56
N ARG A 77 1.20 10.19 2.08
CA ARG A 77 0.60 11.18 2.97
C ARG A 77 0.27 10.56 4.31
N LEU A 78 0.47 11.32 5.37
CA LEU A 78 0.00 10.91 6.70
C LEU A 78 -1.52 11.10 6.78
N LEU A 79 -2.21 10.04 7.12
CA LEU A 79 -3.64 10.04 7.40
C LEU A 79 -3.89 10.48 8.86
N THR A 80 -5.05 11.06 9.12
CA THR A 80 -5.44 11.41 10.50
C THR A 80 -5.73 10.15 11.31
N PRO A 81 -5.49 10.19 12.63
CA PRO A 81 -5.86 9.06 13.50
C PRO A 81 -7.35 8.69 13.41
N GLY A 82 -8.22 9.66 13.18
CA GLY A 82 -9.67 9.42 13.02
C GLY A 82 -9.96 8.54 11.81
N PHE A 83 -9.41 8.89 10.64
CA PHE A 83 -9.56 8.11 9.41
C PHE A 83 -8.95 6.71 9.55
N VAL A 84 -7.74 6.61 10.08
CA VAL A 84 -7.06 5.33 10.29
C VAL A 84 -7.84 4.42 11.25
N ASN A 85 -8.36 4.98 12.36
CA ASN A 85 -9.14 4.20 13.32
C ASN A 85 -10.49 3.72 12.76
N PHE A 86 -11.14 4.51 11.87
CA PHE A 86 -12.35 4.07 11.17
C PHE A 86 -12.09 2.83 10.29
N TRP A 87 -10.91 2.78 9.66
CA TRP A 87 -10.48 1.67 8.79
C TRP A 87 -9.61 0.63 9.51
N ARG A 88 -9.55 0.64 10.84
CA ARG A 88 -8.76 -0.32 11.62
C ARG A 88 -9.09 -1.77 11.24
N GLY A 89 -8.05 -2.55 10.94
CA GLY A 89 -8.18 -3.94 10.47
C GLY A 89 -8.67 -4.10 9.03
N ARG A 90 -8.97 -2.98 8.35
CA ARG A 90 -9.47 -2.94 6.96
C ARG A 90 -8.67 -2.01 6.06
N MET A 91 -7.47 -1.60 6.50
CA MET A 91 -6.54 -0.81 5.70
C MET A 91 -5.16 -1.42 5.78
N ILE A 92 -4.57 -1.74 4.63
CA ILE A 92 -3.24 -2.32 4.52
C ILE A 92 -2.34 -1.43 3.65
N ASN A 93 -1.04 -1.50 3.91
CA ASN A 93 -0.03 -0.76 3.15
C ASN A 93 1.12 -1.68 2.77
N ILE A 94 1.74 -1.41 1.63
CA ILE A 94 3.03 -2.01 1.23
C ILE A 94 4.13 -1.00 1.49
N HIS A 95 5.14 -1.39 2.26
CA HIS A 95 6.30 -0.58 2.61
C HIS A 95 7.59 -1.21 2.09
N PRO A 96 8.45 -0.47 1.38
CA PRO A 96 9.63 -1.02 0.72
C PRO A 96 10.82 -1.20 1.68
N ALA A 97 10.60 -1.87 2.81
CA ALA A 97 11.63 -2.30 3.77
C ALA A 97 11.15 -3.50 4.60
N LEU A 98 12.07 -4.18 5.24
CA LEU A 98 11.79 -5.22 6.23
C LEU A 98 11.50 -4.56 7.59
N LEU A 99 10.24 -4.22 7.84
CA LEU A 99 9.84 -3.62 9.13
C LEU A 99 10.20 -4.55 10.31
N PRO A 100 10.63 -3.98 11.44
CA PRO A 100 10.61 -2.58 11.84
C PRO A 100 11.79 -1.72 11.35
N ALA A 101 12.70 -2.26 10.53
CA ALA A 101 13.81 -1.50 9.98
C ALA A 101 13.34 -0.50 8.91
N TYR A 102 14.02 0.62 8.79
CA TYR A 102 13.82 1.63 7.73
C TYR A 102 12.38 2.13 7.57
N LYS A 103 11.68 2.42 8.68
CA LYS A 103 10.39 3.13 8.63
C LYS A 103 10.52 4.46 7.90
N GLY A 104 9.45 4.92 7.24
CA GLY A 104 9.40 6.19 6.53
C GLY A 104 10.05 6.15 5.15
N LEU A 105 10.65 7.26 4.73
CA LEU A 105 11.14 7.49 3.37
C LEU A 105 12.59 7.01 3.15
N HIS A 106 12.99 6.94 1.86
CA HIS A 106 14.36 6.65 1.40
C HIS A 106 14.93 5.34 1.91
N THR A 107 14.12 4.30 1.97
CA THR A 107 14.48 3.01 2.58
C THR A 107 15.66 2.33 1.89
N HIS A 108 15.67 2.34 0.55
CA HIS A 108 16.74 1.72 -0.25
C HIS A 108 18.08 2.45 -0.07
N ALA A 109 18.07 3.79 -0.14
CA ALA A 109 19.28 4.60 0.06
C ALA A 109 19.86 4.38 1.48
N ARG A 110 18.99 4.32 2.49
CA ARG A 110 19.40 4.08 3.89
C ARG A 110 19.97 2.67 4.07
N ALA A 111 19.33 1.66 3.51
CA ALA A 111 19.83 0.28 3.59
C ALA A 111 21.21 0.13 2.93
N LEU A 112 21.43 0.78 1.77
CA LEU A 112 22.74 0.80 1.11
C LEU A 112 23.79 1.54 1.93
N ALA A 113 23.44 2.70 2.49
CA ALA A 113 24.35 3.50 3.32
C ALA A 113 24.77 2.76 4.60
N ASP A 114 23.87 1.99 5.20
CA ASP A 114 24.13 1.18 6.39
C ASP A 114 24.88 -0.12 6.08
N GLY A 115 25.16 -0.44 4.80
CA GLY A 115 25.80 -1.68 4.39
C GLY A 115 24.97 -2.92 4.72
N ALA A 116 23.63 -2.81 4.69
CA ALA A 116 22.75 -3.94 4.93
C ALA A 116 23.04 -5.08 3.95
N LEU A 117 23.00 -6.32 4.43
CA LEU A 117 23.16 -7.52 3.58
C LEU A 117 21.83 -7.96 2.97
N GLU A 118 20.72 -7.61 3.62
CA GLU A 118 19.37 -7.90 3.17
C GLU A 118 18.50 -6.64 3.25
N HIS A 119 17.55 -6.55 2.35
CA HIS A 119 16.49 -5.56 2.31
C HIS A 119 15.20 -6.23 1.85
N GLY A 120 14.11 -5.48 1.63
CA GLY A 120 12.88 -6.13 1.17
C GLY A 120 11.67 -5.23 1.26
N CYS A 121 10.51 -5.87 1.42
CA CYS A 121 9.24 -5.19 1.58
C CYS A 121 8.34 -5.88 2.59
N THR A 122 7.41 -5.10 3.14
CA THR A 122 6.45 -5.53 4.16
C THR A 122 5.06 -5.08 3.78
N VAL A 123 4.09 -5.98 3.78
CA VAL A 123 2.67 -5.62 3.85
C VAL A 123 2.24 -5.67 5.31
N HIS A 124 1.63 -4.59 5.77
CA HIS A 124 1.19 -4.45 7.16
C HIS A 124 -0.15 -3.75 7.26
N TYR A 125 -0.86 -3.94 8.37
CA TYR A 125 -2.02 -3.13 8.70
C TYR A 125 -1.60 -1.69 9.00
N VAL A 126 -2.42 -0.73 8.58
CA VAL A 126 -2.18 0.68 8.88
C VAL A 126 -2.70 1.02 10.28
N THR A 127 -1.84 1.64 11.07
CA THR A 127 -2.13 2.20 12.39
C THR A 127 -1.78 3.69 12.41
N PRO A 128 -2.20 4.47 13.43
CA PRO A 128 -1.82 5.89 13.53
C PRO A 128 -0.32 6.16 13.58
N GLY A 129 0.47 5.18 14.05
CA GLY A 129 1.95 5.24 14.00
C GLY A 129 2.48 4.95 12.60
N MET A 130 3.57 5.63 12.20
CA MET A 130 4.18 5.47 10.88
C MET A 130 4.85 4.09 10.77
N ASP A 131 4.36 3.25 9.86
CA ASP A 131 4.89 1.92 9.56
C ASP A 131 5.06 1.02 10.81
N GLU A 132 4.10 1.11 11.74
CA GLU A 132 4.14 0.40 13.04
C GLU A 132 3.05 -0.66 13.19
N GLY A 133 2.18 -0.76 12.20
CA GLY A 133 1.09 -1.73 12.25
C GLY A 133 1.54 -3.18 12.13
N PRO A 134 0.70 -4.12 12.58
CA PRO A 134 0.99 -5.54 12.51
C PRO A 134 1.34 -6.01 11.10
N VAL A 135 2.41 -6.78 10.99
CA VAL A 135 2.88 -7.35 9.72
C VAL A 135 1.95 -8.49 9.26
N ILE A 136 1.65 -8.51 7.97
CA ILE A 136 0.86 -9.56 7.31
C ILE A 136 1.79 -10.50 6.55
N VAL A 137 2.60 -9.94 5.64
CA VAL A 137 3.58 -10.69 4.82
C VAL A 137 4.84 -9.85 4.63
N GLN A 138 5.99 -10.49 4.62
CA GLN A 138 7.27 -9.88 4.27
C GLN A 138 7.99 -10.71 3.21
N ALA A 139 8.84 -10.05 2.40
CA ALA A 139 9.76 -10.72 1.51
C ALA A 139 11.11 -10.02 1.55
N SER A 140 12.19 -10.79 1.71
CA SER A 140 13.55 -10.29 1.66
C SER A 140 14.17 -10.46 0.27
N VAL A 141 15.15 -9.61 0.00
CA VAL A 141 16.04 -9.68 -1.15
C VAL A 141 17.48 -9.41 -0.70
N PRO A 142 18.50 -10.04 -1.32
CA PRO A 142 19.87 -9.71 -1.01
C PRO A 142 20.23 -8.31 -1.50
N VAL A 143 21.07 -7.61 -0.75
CA VAL A 143 21.79 -6.41 -1.20
C VAL A 143 23.12 -6.87 -1.78
N LEU A 144 23.37 -6.60 -3.06
CA LEU A 144 24.55 -7.08 -3.77
C LEU A 144 25.63 -6.01 -3.81
N ALA A 145 26.88 -6.45 -3.84
CA ALA A 145 28.01 -5.53 -4.00
C ALA A 145 27.85 -4.72 -5.31
N GLY A 146 27.96 -3.40 -5.20
CA GLY A 146 27.79 -2.48 -6.33
C GLY A 146 26.33 -2.15 -6.66
N ASP A 147 25.36 -2.56 -5.87
CA ASP A 147 23.97 -2.13 -6.05
C ASP A 147 23.86 -0.60 -6.00
N THR A 148 23.17 -0.06 -6.97
CA THR A 148 22.62 1.29 -6.88
C THR A 148 21.24 1.26 -6.22
N GLU A 149 20.76 2.42 -5.75
CA GLU A 149 19.40 2.53 -5.20
C GLU A 149 18.34 2.02 -6.20
N ALA A 150 18.49 2.34 -7.49
CA ALA A 150 17.58 1.89 -8.52
C ALA A 150 17.59 0.36 -8.73
N MET A 151 18.74 -0.29 -8.64
CA MET A 151 18.86 -1.74 -8.77
C MET A 151 18.20 -2.45 -7.59
N LEU A 152 18.45 -1.98 -6.37
CA LEU A 152 17.82 -2.51 -5.17
C LEU A 152 16.31 -2.27 -5.18
N ALA A 153 15.87 -1.06 -5.53
CA ALA A 153 14.45 -0.73 -5.66
C ALA A 153 13.71 -1.62 -6.66
N ALA A 154 14.31 -1.89 -7.82
CA ALA A 154 13.72 -2.78 -8.83
C ALA A 154 13.59 -4.23 -8.32
N ARG A 155 14.58 -4.72 -7.56
CA ARG A 155 14.55 -6.05 -6.94
C ARG A 155 13.48 -6.14 -5.87
N VAL A 156 13.33 -5.13 -5.03
CA VAL A 156 12.28 -5.04 -4.01
C VAL A 156 10.90 -4.94 -4.66
N LEU A 157 10.73 -4.10 -5.68
CA LEU A 157 9.46 -3.92 -6.39
C LEU A 157 8.91 -5.24 -6.98
N ALA A 158 9.80 -6.12 -7.48
CA ALA A 158 9.39 -7.44 -7.94
C ALA A 158 8.76 -8.28 -6.82
N GLN A 159 9.27 -8.18 -5.60
CA GLN A 159 8.68 -8.84 -4.43
C GLN A 159 7.39 -8.16 -3.97
N GLU A 160 7.32 -6.82 -3.99
CA GLU A 160 6.08 -6.09 -3.68
C GLU A 160 4.92 -6.55 -4.57
N HIS A 161 5.18 -6.69 -5.87
CA HIS A 161 4.16 -7.15 -6.82
C HIS A 161 3.69 -8.59 -6.56
N ARG A 162 4.53 -9.42 -5.92
CA ARG A 162 4.19 -10.80 -5.53
C ARG A 162 3.42 -10.83 -4.22
N ILE A 163 3.96 -10.19 -3.16
CA ILE A 163 3.40 -10.36 -1.81
C ILE A 163 2.17 -9.47 -1.53
N TYR A 164 1.97 -8.37 -2.27
CA TYR A 164 0.82 -7.52 -2.01
C TYR A 164 -0.51 -8.18 -2.39
N PRO A 165 -0.66 -8.82 -3.56
CA PRO A 165 -1.83 -9.64 -3.85
C PRO A 165 -2.02 -10.80 -2.86
N GLU A 166 -0.94 -11.45 -2.42
CA GLU A 166 -0.98 -12.52 -1.42
C GLU A 166 -1.57 -12.00 -0.09
N ALA A 167 -1.06 -10.87 0.40
CA ALA A 167 -1.57 -10.24 1.62
C ALA A 167 -3.04 -9.81 1.48
N LEU A 168 -3.44 -9.24 0.32
CA LEU A 168 -4.83 -8.90 0.07
C LEU A 168 -5.73 -10.12 0.14
N ALA A 169 -5.33 -11.24 -0.47
CA ALA A 169 -6.09 -12.49 -0.42
C ALA A 169 -6.22 -13.04 1.00
N LEU A 170 -5.16 -12.98 1.81
CA LEU A 170 -5.19 -13.39 3.21
C LEU A 170 -6.17 -12.55 4.04
N VAL A 171 -6.11 -11.23 3.89
CA VAL A 171 -6.99 -10.31 4.62
C VAL A 171 -8.44 -10.48 4.18
N ALA A 172 -8.71 -10.50 2.89
CA ALA A 172 -10.07 -10.61 2.34
C ALA A 172 -10.75 -11.94 2.69
N SER A 173 -9.96 -13.02 2.82
CA SER A 173 -10.49 -14.34 3.23
C SER A 173 -10.59 -14.53 4.75
N GLY A 174 -10.25 -13.53 5.57
CA GLY A 174 -10.22 -13.64 7.03
C GLY A 174 -9.12 -14.56 7.58
N ARG A 175 -8.15 -14.95 6.74
CA ARG A 175 -7.05 -15.85 7.11
C ARG A 175 -5.79 -15.14 7.61
N SER A 176 -5.78 -13.83 7.63
CA SER A 176 -4.69 -13.07 8.25
C SER A 176 -4.83 -13.15 9.77
N HIS A 177 -4.25 -14.18 10.37
CA HIS A 177 -4.15 -14.31 11.83
C HIS A 177 -3.09 -13.33 12.35
N THR A 178 -3.39 -12.07 12.31
CA THR A 178 -2.63 -11.12 13.10
C THR A 178 -3.38 -10.92 14.40
N LEU A 179 -2.72 -11.29 15.47
CA LEU A 179 -3.17 -11.03 16.84
C LEU A 179 -3.40 -9.52 17.02
N LEU A 180 -4.62 -9.07 16.74
CA LEU A 180 -5.12 -7.77 17.19
C LEU A 180 -5.54 -7.94 18.66
N SER A 181 -4.58 -8.32 19.51
CA SER A 181 -4.75 -8.32 20.96
C SER A 181 -4.24 -7.01 21.55
#